data_375e25a1c6210c524e7adb7886885f93
#
_entry.id   375e25a1c6210c524e7adb7886885f93
#
_cell.length_a   1.000
_cell.length_b   1.000
_cell.length_c   1.000
_cell.angle_alpha   90.00
_cell.angle_beta   90.00
_cell.angle_gamma   90.00
#
_symmetry.space_group_name_H-M   'P 1'
#
loop_
_entity.id
_entity.type
_entity.pdbx_description
1 polymer ?
#
loop_
_entity_poly.entity_id
_entity_poly.type
_entity_poly.pdbx_seq_one_letter_code
_entity_poly.pdbx_strand_id
1 'polypeptide(L)'
;MDGRIGFRGYTKQDIVERSNGVLAYSPTNILNNKIVNGKNDTYISQAKYEESPEIMVKKNNILFVKTGSTLGKSSLVRELTEPATINPQLIVIKTIHVDSDYLAVYLLTDSIQKQIFQAKIGGAVPTLTETEIGKFVISLPSLAEQSAIGSLFRTLDELLASYKDNLANYQSLKTTMLSKMFPKAGKTVPEIRLDGFEGEWEIKRADEIFKSVSEKNKASLPVLSASQIDGMVLRDELGIDIKYDEATLNNYKVVKPGQFVIHLRSFQGGFALSKLEGITSPAYTIIDFIDKENSLPAFWNSILTSRDFIKRLETVTYGIRDGKSISFKDFSSLKFVFPEFKEQQAIGSYFSNLDNLINSHQEKISQLETLKKKLLQDMFI
;
A
#
# COMPACT_ATOMS: atom_id res chain seq x y z
N MET A 1 4.38 36.31 -4.41
CA MET A 1 5.21 35.22 -3.93
C MET A 1 6.18 35.76 -2.89
N ASP A 2 6.22 35.23 -1.73
CA ASP A 2 7.06 35.72 -0.65
C ASP A 2 7.89 34.55 -0.08
N GLY A 3 9.20 34.72 -0.11
CA GLY A 3 10.16 33.82 0.49
C GLY A 3 11.05 34.52 1.49
N ARG A 4 11.74 33.76 2.36
CA ARG A 4 12.79 34.35 3.18
C ARG A 4 13.97 34.73 2.30
N ILE A 5 14.40 35.99 2.37
CA ILE A 5 15.48 36.53 1.55
C ILE A 5 16.73 36.66 2.41
N GLY A 6 17.83 36.01 2.00
CA GLY A 6 19.15 36.21 2.56
C GLY A 6 19.27 36.05 4.07
N PHE A 7 19.82 37.07 4.73
CA PHE A 7 20.14 37.06 6.17
C PHE A 7 18.95 36.98 7.13
N ARG A 8 17.71 37.05 6.66
CA ARG A 8 16.50 36.87 7.48
C ARG A 8 16.13 35.41 7.70
N GLY A 9 16.97 34.48 7.26
CA GLY A 9 16.86 33.08 7.67
C GLY A 9 17.02 32.93 9.18
N TYR A 10 16.48 31.84 9.75
CA TYR A 10 16.73 31.51 11.14
C TYR A 10 18.00 30.66 11.30
N THR A 11 18.63 30.76 12.46
CA THR A 11 19.82 30.02 12.87
C THR A 11 19.49 29.00 13.95
N LYS A 12 20.47 28.24 14.39
CA LYS A 12 20.29 27.31 15.53
C LYS A 12 19.86 28.00 16.83
N GLN A 13 20.23 29.29 16.99
CA GLN A 13 19.87 30.08 18.20
C GLN A 13 18.38 30.48 18.17
N ASP A 14 17.77 30.57 17.02
CA ASP A 14 16.35 30.90 16.86
C ASP A 14 15.44 29.68 17.05
N ILE A 15 16.01 28.45 17.05
CA ILE A 15 15.25 27.21 17.20
C ILE A 15 14.92 26.99 18.69
N VAL A 16 13.67 26.73 18.95
CA VAL A 16 13.12 26.51 20.30
C VAL A 16 12.28 25.26 20.35
N GLU A 17 11.93 24.81 21.56
CA GLU A 17 11.00 23.72 21.78
C GLU A 17 9.60 24.08 21.25
N ARG A 18 8.84 23.08 20.84
CA ARG A 18 7.48 23.23 20.28
C ARG A 18 6.56 24.08 21.17
N SER A 19 6.62 23.87 22.48
CA SER A 19 5.81 24.60 23.47
C SER A 19 6.01 26.11 23.49
N ASN A 20 7.18 26.56 22.99
CA ASN A 20 7.63 27.96 23.08
C ASN A 20 7.89 28.60 21.72
N GLY A 21 7.47 27.91 20.64
CA GLY A 21 7.83 28.32 19.28
C GLY A 21 6.68 28.31 18.29
N VAL A 22 6.99 28.85 17.13
CA VAL A 22 6.13 28.87 15.95
C VAL A 22 6.68 27.92 14.91
N LEU A 23 5.82 27.11 14.31
CA LEU A 23 6.18 26.09 13.31
C LEU A 23 6.81 26.75 12.07
N ALA A 24 7.98 26.27 11.65
CA ALA A 24 8.65 26.65 10.42
C ALA A 24 8.62 25.49 9.42
N TYR A 25 7.68 25.49 8.51
CA TYR A 25 7.58 24.47 7.48
C TYR A 25 8.84 24.38 6.63
N SER A 26 9.20 23.16 6.28
CA SER A 26 10.34 22.79 5.45
C SER A 26 9.89 21.86 4.30
N PRO A 27 10.73 21.54 3.31
CA PRO A 27 10.38 20.57 2.27
C PRO A 27 9.95 19.18 2.79
N THR A 28 10.38 18.80 3.99
CA THR A 28 9.99 17.52 4.64
C THR A 28 8.53 17.50 5.08
N ASN A 29 7.92 18.66 5.26
CA ASN A 29 6.51 18.79 5.58
C ASN A 29 5.60 18.68 4.34
N ILE A 30 6.17 18.65 3.11
CA ILE A 30 5.42 18.46 1.88
C ILE A 30 5.58 17.03 1.39
N LEU A 31 4.59 16.20 1.70
CA LEU A 31 4.57 14.80 1.31
C LEU A 31 3.35 14.51 0.42
N ASN A 32 3.59 14.01 -0.79
CA ASN A 32 2.53 13.72 -1.77
C ASN A 32 1.56 14.90 -1.97
N ASN A 33 2.11 16.12 -2.09
CA ASN A 33 1.38 17.39 -2.27
C ASN A 33 0.41 17.72 -1.13
N LYS A 34 0.65 17.15 0.05
CA LYS A 34 -0.08 17.45 1.30
C LYS A 34 0.89 17.97 2.35
N ILE A 35 0.41 18.84 3.22
CA ILE A 35 1.16 19.29 4.38
C ILE A 35 0.99 18.23 5.48
N VAL A 36 2.13 17.79 6.03
CA VAL A 36 2.19 16.81 7.10
C VAL A 36 3.09 17.33 8.21
N ASN A 37 2.58 17.36 9.43
CA ASN A 37 3.37 17.67 10.61
C ASN A 37 4.01 16.39 11.15
N GLY A 38 5.25 16.49 11.59
CA GLY A 38 6.05 15.35 12.06
C GLY A 38 6.73 15.60 13.41
N LYS A 39 7.34 14.54 13.95
CA LYS A 39 8.10 14.65 15.21
C LYS A 39 9.34 15.52 15.12
N ASN A 40 9.87 15.71 13.91
CA ASN A 40 11.11 16.44 13.65
C ASN A 40 10.84 17.83 13.05
N ASP A 41 9.65 18.38 13.26
CA ASP A 41 9.31 19.73 12.82
C ASP A 41 10.17 20.76 13.56
N THR A 42 10.53 21.82 12.84
CA THR A 42 11.34 22.91 13.39
C THR A 42 10.42 23.99 13.92
N TYR A 43 10.67 24.42 15.13
CA TYR A 43 9.98 25.57 15.76
C TYR A 43 10.96 26.68 16.00
N ILE A 44 10.57 27.93 15.68
CA ILE A 44 11.39 29.12 15.87
C ILE A 44 10.75 30.06 16.89
N SER A 45 11.55 30.89 17.54
CA SER A 45 11.07 31.84 18.54
C SER A 45 10.02 32.82 17.95
N GLN A 46 9.11 33.27 18.81
CA GLN A 46 8.07 34.24 18.46
C GLN A 46 8.67 35.51 17.86
N ALA A 47 9.76 36.02 18.46
CA ALA A 47 10.46 37.21 17.94
C ALA A 47 10.95 36.98 16.51
N LYS A 48 11.52 35.81 16.22
CA LYS A 48 12.01 35.46 14.88
C LYS A 48 10.87 35.28 13.85
N TYR A 49 9.74 34.79 14.29
CA TYR A 49 8.52 34.71 13.46
C TYR A 49 8.01 36.11 13.05
N GLU A 50 7.99 37.05 13.99
CA GLU A 50 7.48 38.41 13.78
C GLU A 50 8.39 39.29 12.90
N GLU A 51 9.67 38.94 12.77
CA GLU A 51 10.59 39.65 11.87
C GLU A 51 10.21 39.60 10.38
N SER A 52 9.41 38.64 9.97
CA SER A 52 9.08 38.40 8.54
C SER A 52 7.59 38.10 8.36
N PRO A 53 6.73 39.11 8.51
CA PRO A 53 5.27 38.95 8.38
C PRO A 53 4.84 38.55 6.96
N GLU A 54 5.67 38.86 5.96
CA GLU A 54 5.42 38.53 4.56
C GLU A 54 5.38 37.02 4.28
N ILE A 55 6.07 36.23 5.07
CA ILE A 55 6.11 34.76 4.92
C ILE A 55 5.33 34.01 6.00
N MET A 56 4.54 34.72 6.81
CA MET A 56 3.56 34.06 7.68
C MET A 56 2.57 33.29 6.84
N VAL A 57 2.42 32.02 7.16
CA VAL A 57 1.56 31.10 6.42
C VAL A 57 0.11 31.35 6.82
N LYS A 58 -0.79 31.35 5.84
CA LYS A 58 -2.25 31.48 6.02
C LYS A 58 -2.97 30.38 5.27
N LYS A 59 -4.20 30.10 5.68
CA LYS A 59 -5.11 29.25 4.90
C LYS A 59 -5.19 29.75 3.46
N ASN A 60 -5.25 28.82 2.52
CA ASN A 60 -5.23 29.05 1.06
C ASN A 60 -3.90 29.58 0.49
N ASN A 61 -2.85 29.69 1.27
CA ASN A 61 -1.51 29.84 0.72
C ASN A 61 -1.01 28.53 0.13
N ILE A 62 -0.14 28.60 -0.88
CA ILE A 62 0.55 27.43 -1.42
C ILE A 62 2.01 27.52 -0.99
N LEU A 63 2.51 26.47 -0.35
CA LEU A 63 3.92 26.31 -0.06
C LEU A 63 4.59 25.62 -1.24
N PHE A 64 5.67 26.22 -1.74
CA PHE A 64 6.40 25.72 -2.91
C PHE A 64 7.89 25.56 -2.56
N VAL A 65 8.46 24.41 -2.91
CA VAL A 65 9.88 24.13 -2.69
C VAL A 65 10.72 24.76 -3.78
N LYS A 66 11.52 25.77 -3.43
CA LYS A 66 12.40 26.47 -4.35
C LYS A 66 13.85 25.97 -4.36
N THR A 67 14.25 25.13 -3.40
CA THR A 67 15.63 24.65 -3.29
C THR A 67 15.72 23.23 -2.78
N GLY A 68 16.58 22.42 -3.39
CA GLY A 68 16.91 21.07 -2.95
C GLY A 68 16.38 19.96 -3.88
N SER A 69 16.56 18.71 -3.47
CA SER A 69 16.21 17.53 -4.27
C SER A 69 14.71 17.39 -4.57
N THR A 70 13.87 18.08 -3.81
CA THR A 70 12.41 18.08 -3.97
C THR A 70 11.89 19.39 -4.59
N LEU A 71 12.78 20.13 -5.28
CA LEU A 71 12.44 21.37 -5.99
C LEU A 71 11.21 21.19 -6.87
N GLY A 72 10.28 22.14 -6.82
CA GLY A 72 9.02 22.12 -7.58
C GLY A 72 7.85 21.43 -6.87
N LYS A 73 8.08 20.71 -5.77
CA LYS A 73 6.97 20.22 -4.95
C LYS A 73 6.20 21.37 -4.32
N SER A 74 4.90 21.24 -4.28
CA SER A 74 4.02 22.23 -3.67
C SER A 74 2.88 21.59 -2.89
N SER A 75 2.29 22.37 -1.98
CA SER A 75 1.09 21.97 -1.26
C SER A 75 0.24 23.18 -0.89
N LEU A 76 -1.06 23.03 -1.02
CA LEU A 76 -2.03 24.02 -0.55
C LEU A 76 -2.27 23.87 0.96
N VAL A 77 -2.19 24.98 1.69
CA VAL A 77 -2.54 25.05 3.12
C VAL A 77 -4.05 25.10 3.27
N ARG A 78 -4.68 23.95 3.45
CA ARG A 78 -6.14 23.84 3.61
C ARG A 78 -6.59 24.19 5.02
N GLU A 79 -5.80 23.77 6.01
CA GLU A 79 -6.05 24.00 7.42
C GLU A 79 -4.75 24.45 8.09
N LEU A 80 -4.90 25.32 9.06
CA LEU A 80 -3.80 25.82 9.87
C LEU A 80 -4.27 25.85 11.32
N THR A 81 -3.76 24.94 12.12
CA THR A 81 -4.15 24.78 13.52
C THR A 81 -3.38 25.67 14.49
N GLU A 82 -2.20 26.13 14.07
CA GLU A 82 -1.30 26.98 14.84
C GLU A 82 -0.58 27.96 13.92
N PRO A 83 -0.09 29.11 14.41
CA PRO A 83 0.73 30.01 13.62
C PRO A 83 1.92 29.30 12.98
N ALA A 84 2.22 29.65 11.73
CA ALA A 84 3.34 29.01 11.02
C ALA A 84 4.03 29.98 10.05
N THR A 85 5.29 29.67 9.78
CA THR A 85 6.12 30.33 8.77
C THR A 85 6.81 29.26 7.90
N ILE A 86 7.78 29.64 7.09
CA ILE A 86 8.55 28.73 6.23
C ILE A 86 10.05 28.86 6.48
N ASN A 87 10.78 27.78 6.14
CA ASN A 87 12.23 27.83 6.05
C ASN A 87 12.72 28.45 4.75
N PRO A 88 14.01 28.79 4.59
CA PRO A 88 14.55 29.41 3.37
C PRO A 88 14.41 28.56 2.08
N GLN A 89 14.14 27.27 2.17
CA GLN A 89 13.97 26.38 1.01
C GLN A 89 12.57 26.45 0.39
N LEU A 90 11.63 27.09 1.09
CA LEU A 90 10.26 27.28 0.63
C LEU A 90 9.98 28.73 0.24
N ILE A 91 8.93 28.92 -0.54
CA ILE A 91 8.24 30.20 -0.73
C ILE A 91 6.75 30.02 -0.39
N VAL A 92 6.12 31.12 -0.01
CA VAL A 92 4.67 31.23 0.14
C VAL A 92 4.09 31.89 -1.09
N ILE A 93 3.25 31.17 -1.83
CA ILE A 93 2.47 31.74 -2.94
C ILE A 93 1.11 32.15 -2.39
N LYS A 94 0.83 33.45 -2.45
CA LYS A 94 -0.45 34.04 -2.06
C LYS A 94 -1.33 34.14 -3.29
N THR A 95 -2.50 33.57 -3.25
CA THR A 95 -3.47 33.60 -4.36
C THR A 95 -4.31 34.88 -4.26
N ILE A 96 -4.11 35.80 -5.17
CA ILE A 96 -4.92 36.99 -5.32
C ILE A 96 -5.54 36.92 -6.72
N HIS A 97 -6.86 36.94 -6.83
CA HIS A 97 -7.59 36.82 -8.11
C HIS A 97 -7.44 35.49 -8.86
N VAL A 98 -6.95 34.43 -8.18
CA VAL A 98 -6.84 33.08 -8.71
C VAL A 98 -7.38 32.12 -7.66
N ASP A 99 -8.15 31.12 -8.09
CA ASP A 99 -8.60 30.07 -7.19
C ASP A 99 -7.41 29.25 -6.68
N SER A 100 -7.32 29.08 -5.36
CA SER A 100 -6.16 28.43 -4.73
C SER A 100 -6.09 26.93 -4.98
N ASP A 101 -7.25 26.25 -5.07
CA ASP A 101 -7.32 24.84 -5.42
C ASP A 101 -6.90 24.62 -6.88
N TYR A 102 -7.37 25.48 -7.79
CA TYR A 102 -6.96 25.46 -9.19
C TYR A 102 -5.44 25.64 -9.33
N LEU A 103 -4.88 26.70 -8.72
CA LEU A 103 -3.45 26.96 -8.83
C LEU A 103 -2.61 25.83 -8.23
N ALA A 104 -3.04 25.28 -7.10
CA ALA A 104 -2.34 24.13 -6.49
C ALA A 104 -2.30 22.91 -7.43
N VAL A 105 -3.38 22.65 -8.16
CA VAL A 105 -3.44 21.59 -9.18
C VAL A 105 -2.60 21.95 -10.40
N TYR A 106 -2.70 23.18 -10.89
CA TYR A 106 -1.94 23.66 -12.05
C TYR A 106 -0.43 23.51 -11.84
N LEU A 107 0.08 23.76 -10.64
CA LEU A 107 1.49 23.57 -10.29
C LEU A 107 1.98 22.11 -10.43
N LEU A 108 1.09 21.14 -10.49
CA LEU A 108 1.42 19.72 -10.68
C LEU A 108 1.44 19.31 -12.15
N THR A 109 1.00 20.16 -13.06
CA THR A 109 0.91 19.83 -14.50
C THR A 109 2.28 19.75 -15.15
N ASP A 110 2.38 18.96 -16.21
CA ASP A 110 3.59 18.81 -17.00
C ASP A 110 4.09 20.16 -17.57
N SER A 111 3.17 21.07 -17.88
CA SER A 111 3.48 22.41 -18.37
C SER A 111 4.35 23.20 -17.39
N ILE A 112 3.94 23.26 -16.13
CA ILE A 112 4.71 23.92 -15.08
C ILE A 112 5.97 23.14 -14.71
N GLN A 113 5.89 21.82 -14.63
CA GLN A 113 7.06 20.99 -14.30
C GLN A 113 8.17 21.13 -15.36
N LYS A 114 7.83 21.29 -16.64
CA LYS A 114 8.80 21.62 -17.70
C LYS A 114 9.43 23.00 -17.50
N GLN A 115 8.64 24.02 -17.16
CA GLN A 115 9.17 25.36 -16.88
C GLN A 115 10.11 25.38 -15.68
N ILE A 116 9.77 24.64 -14.60
CA ILE A 116 10.62 24.43 -13.42
C ILE A 116 11.94 23.78 -13.83
N PHE A 117 11.87 22.72 -14.62
CA PHE A 117 13.07 22.00 -15.07
C PHE A 117 14.00 22.86 -15.90
N GLN A 118 13.45 23.71 -16.76
CA GLN A 118 14.23 24.65 -17.63
C GLN A 118 14.83 25.81 -16.86
N ALA A 119 14.12 26.35 -15.86
CA ALA A 119 14.52 27.53 -15.11
C ALA A 119 15.45 27.23 -13.91
N LYS A 120 15.58 25.96 -13.49
CA LYS A 120 16.42 25.60 -12.34
C LYS A 120 17.89 25.90 -12.58
N ILE A 121 18.54 26.48 -11.57
CA ILE A 121 19.96 26.81 -11.56
C ILE A 121 20.68 25.87 -10.55
N GLY A 122 21.92 25.50 -10.87
CA GLY A 122 22.76 24.66 -10.01
C GLY A 122 22.65 23.17 -10.33
N GLY A 123 23.74 22.42 -10.09
CA GLY A 123 23.84 20.99 -10.36
C GLY A 123 23.44 20.13 -9.15
N ALA A 124 24.29 20.09 -8.11
CA ALA A 124 24.08 19.22 -6.95
C ALA A 124 22.90 19.67 -6.06
N VAL A 125 22.65 20.97 -5.92
CA VAL A 125 21.52 21.53 -5.19
C VAL A 125 20.75 22.46 -6.12
N PRO A 126 19.74 21.95 -6.84
CA PRO A 126 18.95 22.77 -7.75
C PRO A 126 18.17 23.84 -6.98
N THR A 127 18.13 25.05 -7.53
CA THR A 127 17.47 26.20 -6.93
C THR A 127 16.71 26.98 -7.98
N LEU A 128 15.57 27.55 -7.59
CA LEU A 128 14.82 28.57 -8.34
C LEU A 128 14.78 29.86 -7.53
N THR A 129 15.01 30.98 -8.19
CA THR A 129 14.76 32.26 -7.58
C THR A 129 13.28 32.63 -7.67
N GLU A 130 12.83 33.53 -6.80
CA GLU A 130 11.46 34.07 -6.85
C GLU A 130 11.20 34.80 -8.16
N THR A 131 12.23 35.47 -8.70
CA THR A 131 12.17 36.12 -10.01
C THR A 131 11.94 35.12 -11.14
N GLU A 132 12.58 33.95 -11.11
CA GLU A 132 12.37 32.91 -12.13
C GLU A 132 10.97 32.30 -12.03
N ILE A 133 10.52 32.00 -10.82
CA ILE A 133 9.17 31.51 -10.60
C ILE A 133 8.11 32.52 -11.06
N GLY A 134 8.36 33.82 -10.85
CA GLY A 134 7.48 34.89 -11.29
C GLY A 134 7.33 35.02 -12.81
N LYS A 135 8.24 34.43 -13.61
CA LYS A 135 8.18 34.38 -15.06
C LYS A 135 7.37 33.24 -15.63
N PHE A 136 6.95 32.27 -14.78
CA PHE A 136 6.19 31.14 -15.26
C PHE A 136 4.87 31.57 -15.87
N VAL A 137 4.61 31.06 -17.06
CA VAL A 137 3.36 31.29 -17.78
C VAL A 137 2.33 30.28 -17.37
N ILE A 138 1.18 30.75 -16.92
CA ILE A 138 0.04 29.93 -16.54
C ILE A 138 -1.20 30.33 -17.33
N SER A 139 -1.98 29.37 -17.80
CA SER A 139 -3.26 29.62 -18.43
C SER A 139 -4.33 29.74 -17.36
N LEU A 140 -5.11 30.78 -17.39
CA LEU A 140 -6.17 31.06 -16.42
C LEU A 140 -7.53 31.11 -17.13
N PRO A 141 -8.41 30.15 -16.96
CA PRO A 141 -9.79 30.25 -17.39
C PRO A 141 -10.57 31.22 -16.49
N SER A 142 -11.87 31.36 -16.69
CA SER A 142 -12.72 32.16 -15.81
C SER A 142 -12.64 31.69 -14.35
N LEU A 143 -12.83 32.57 -13.37
CA LEU A 143 -12.81 32.19 -11.94
C LEU A 143 -13.82 31.11 -11.63
N ALA A 144 -14.98 31.10 -12.28
CA ALA A 144 -15.99 30.06 -12.11
C ALA A 144 -15.47 28.68 -12.56
N GLU A 145 -14.76 28.64 -13.68
CA GLU A 145 -14.15 27.41 -14.20
C GLU A 145 -12.95 26.99 -13.36
N GLN A 146 -12.11 27.91 -12.91
CA GLN A 146 -11.05 27.61 -11.94
C GLN A 146 -11.59 26.94 -10.70
N SER A 147 -12.68 27.48 -10.13
CA SER A 147 -13.31 26.92 -8.93
C SER A 147 -13.92 25.54 -9.19
N ALA A 148 -14.51 25.32 -10.37
CA ALA A 148 -15.04 24.02 -10.76
C ALA A 148 -13.94 22.97 -10.89
N ILE A 149 -12.84 23.30 -11.59
CA ILE A 149 -11.68 22.42 -11.74
C ILE A 149 -11.01 22.15 -10.39
N GLY A 150 -10.74 23.18 -9.59
CA GLY A 150 -10.16 23.05 -8.26
C GLY A 150 -10.98 22.16 -7.34
N SER A 151 -12.30 22.33 -7.35
CA SER A 151 -13.24 21.51 -6.58
C SER A 151 -13.28 20.04 -7.03
N LEU A 152 -13.19 19.78 -8.34
CA LEU A 152 -13.13 18.42 -8.88
C LEU A 152 -11.89 17.68 -8.36
N PHE A 153 -10.71 18.28 -8.47
CA PHE A 153 -9.48 17.64 -8.00
C PHE A 153 -9.44 17.48 -6.47
N ARG A 154 -9.97 18.45 -5.73
CA ARG A 154 -10.12 18.33 -4.29
C ARG A 154 -10.99 17.13 -3.92
N THR A 155 -12.15 16.97 -4.55
CA THR A 155 -13.04 15.83 -4.32
C THR A 155 -12.36 14.51 -4.66
N LEU A 156 -11.58 14.44 -5.75
CA LEU A 156 -10.81 13.25 -6.10
C LEU A 156 -9.74 12.92 -5.03
N ASP A 157 -9.06 13.94 -4.49
CA ASP A 157 -8.05 13.75 -3.46
C ASP A 157 -8.65 13.31 -2.13
N GLU A 158 -9.80 13.84 -1.74
CA GLU A 158 -10.55 13.43 -0.55
C GLU A 158 -11.04 11.99 -0.70
N LEU A 159 -11.57 11.64 -1.87
CA LEU A 159 -12.04 10.29 -2.16
C LEU A 159 -10.89 9.28 -2.14
N LEU A 160 -9.77 9.59 -2.79
CA LEU A 160 -8.56 8.76 -2.74
C LEU A 160 -8.04 8.56 -1.32
N ALA A 161 -8.03 9.60 -0.50
CA ALA A 161 -7.64 9.50 0.90
C ALA A 161 -8.57 8.54 1.67
N SER A 162 -9.88 8.72 1.53
CA SER A 162 -10.88 7.87 2.18
C SER A 162 -10.74 6.38 1.79
N TYR A 163 -10.54 6.08 0.50
CA TYR A 163 -10.32 4.70 0.06
C TYR A 163 -9.01 4.11 0.61
N LYS A 164 -7.93 4.89 0.69
CA LYS A 164 -6.64 4.45 1.25
C LYS A 164 -6.74 4.19 2.75
N ASP A 165 -7.43 5.04 3.48
CA ASP A 165 -7.65 4.86 4.92
C ASP A 165 -8.52 3.62 5.20
N ASN A 166 -9.60 3.43 4.44
CA ASN A 166 -10.43 2.25 4.54
C ASN A 166 -9.66 0.97 4.21
N LEU A 167 -8.83 0.98 3.16
CA LEU A 167 -7.95 -0.14 2.81
C LEU A 167 -7.03 -0.51 3.97
N ALA A 168 -6.36 0.48 4.57
CA ALA A 168 -5.49 0.26 5.72
C ALA A 168 -6.26 -0.31 6.92
N ASN A 169 -7.47 0.18 7.18
CA ASN A 169 -8.33 -0.32 8.25
C ASN A 169 -8.75 -1.77 8.03
N TYR A 170 -9.17 -2.15 6.81
CA TYR A 170 -9.53 -3.55 6.49
C TYR A 170 -8.33 -4.50 6.58
N GLN A 171 -7.15 -4.08 6.12
CA GLN A 171 -5.93 -4.86 6.25
C GLN A 171 -5.53 -5.07 7.72
N SER A 172 -5.64 -4.02 8.54
CA SER A 172 -5.40 -4.09 9.99
C SER A 172 -6.41 -5.00 10.69
N LEU A 173 -7.70 -4.86 10.35
CA LEU A 173 -8.76 -5.71 10.86
C LEU A 173 -8.51 -7.19 10.52
N LYS A 174 -8.20 -7.49 9.25
CA LYS A 174 -7.88 -8.87 8.81
C LYS A 174 -6.71 -9.44 9.61
N THR A 175 -5.64 -8.68 9.78
CA THR A 175 -4.47 -9.13 10.56
C THR A 175 -4.83 -9.40 12.02
N THR A 176 -5.61 -8.53 12.64
CA THR A 176 -6.07 -8.66 14.02
C THR A 176 -6.97 -9.89 14.18
N MET A 177 -7.92 -10.08 13.27
CA MET A 177 -8.85 -11.21 13.34
C MET A 177 -8.15 -12.54 13.07
N LEU A 178 -7.19 -12.61 12.13
CA LEU A 178 -6.35 -13.80 11.92
C LEU A 178 -5.57 -14.20 13.19
N SER A 179 -5.14 -13.23 13.99
CA SER A 179 -4.41 -13.54 15.24
C SER A 179 -5.31 -13.91 16.42
N LYS A 180 -6.61 -13.56 16.38
CA LYS A 180 -7.53 -13.72 17.51
C LYS A 180 -8.62 -14.75 17.30
N MET A 181 -9.02 -14.99 16.04
CA MET A 181 -10.05 -15.98 15.68
C MET A 181 -9.48 -17.39 15.49
N PHE A 182 -8.18 -17.57 15.63
CA PHE A 182 -7.55 -18.89 15.65
C PHE A 182 -6.89 -19.14 17.02
N PRO A 183 -6.98 -20.37 17.56
CA PRO A 183 -6.38 -20.68 18.85
C PRO A 183 -4.86 -20.48 18.85
N LYS A 184 -4.34 -19.87 19.91
CA LYS A 184 -2.89 -19.75 20.14
C LYS A 184 -2.29 -21.14 20.43
N ALA A 185 -0.98 -21.26 20.29
CA ALA A 185 -0.25 -22.49 20.57
C ALA A 185 -0.62 -23.08 21.96
N GLY A 186 -1.03 -24.34 21.99
CA GLY A 186 -1.46 -25.04 23.20
C GLY A 186 -2.89 -24.75 23.66
N LYS A 187 -3.66 -23.97 22.89
CA LYS A 187 -5.08 -23.71 23.14
C LYS A 187 -5.95 -24.38 22.09
N THR A 188 -7.19 -24.69 22.45
CA THR A 188 -8.23 -25.26 21.59
C THR A 188 -9.40 -24.30 21.35
N VAL A 189 -9.41 -23.16 22.03
CA VAL A 189 -10.44 -22.13 21.91
C VAL A 189 -9.80 -20.82 21.48
N PRO A 190 -10.33 -20.13 20.45
CA PRO A 190 -9.85 -18.83 20.01
C PRO A 190 -10.18 -17.71 21.02
N GLU A 191 -9.46 -16.59 20.94
CA GLU A 191 -9.71 -15.42 21.79
C GLU A 191 -11.00 -14.66 21.38
N ILE A 192 -11.26 -14.59 20.08
CA ILE A 192 -12.50 -14.05 19.51
C ILE A 192 -13.17 -15.15 18.69
N ARG A 193 -14.47 -15.30 18.86
CA ARG A 193 -15.28 -16.28 18.16
C ARG A 193 -16.53 -15.63 17.60
N LEU A 194 -17.02 -16.13 16.49
CA LEU A 194 -18.29 -15.68 15.93
C LEU A 194 -19.44 -16.13 16.82
N ASP A 195 -20.51 -15.35 16.89
CA ASP A 195 -21.66 -15.65 17.69
C ASP A 195 -22.33 -16.98 17.27
N GLY A 196 -22.77 -17.74 18.25
CA GLY A 196 -23.45 -19.02 18.05
C GLY A 196 -22.54 -20.25 17.98
N PHE A 197 -21.21 -20.08 18.16
CA PHE A 197 -20.26 -21.19 18.21
C PHE A 197 -19.61 -21.30 19.60
N GLU A 198 -19.60 -22.52 20.13
CA GLU A 198 -19.09 -22.82 21.47
C GLU A 198 -18.26 -24.11 21.47
N GLY A 199 -17.64 -24.46 22.61
CA GLY A 199 -16.85 -25.66 22.78
C GLY A 199 -15.42 -25.60 22.29
N GLU A 200 -14.69 -26.66 22.44
CA GLU A 200 -13.29 -26.77 22.00
C GLU A 200 -13.19 -27.22 20.55
N TRP A 201 -12.17 -26.71 19.85
CA TRP A 201 -11.84 -27.16 18.51
C TRP A 201 -11.11 -28.51 18.54
N GLU A 202 -11.29 -29.31 17.50
CA GLU A 202 -10.67 -30.62 17.34
C GLU A 202 -9.17 -30.48 17.01
N ILE A 203 -8.36 -31.43 17.46
CA ILE A 203 -6.93 -31.51 17.15
C ILE A 203 -6.69 -32.74 16.28
N LYS A 204 -6.16 -32.54 15.07
CA LYS A 204 -5.71 -33.63 14.19
C LYS A 204 -4.34 -33.36 13.63
N ARG A 205 -3.66 -34.41 13.20
CA ARG A 205 -2.42 -34.32 12.44
C ARG A 205 -2.73 -33.97 10.98
N ALA A 206 -1.75 -33.37 10.28
CA ALA A 206 -1.93 -33.04 8.89
C ALA A 206 -2.22 -34.24 7.99
N ASP A 207 -1.65 -35.44 8.29
CA ASP A 207 -1.91 -36.68 7.55
C ASP A 207 -3.28 -37.29 7.82
N GLU A 208 -4.01 -36.85 8.84
CA GLU A 208 -5.41 -37.17 9.07
C GLU A 208 -6.38 -36.23 8.32
N ILE A 209 -5.90 -35.08 7.87
CA ILE A 209 -6.69 -34.05 7.19
C ILE A 209 -6.39 -34.01 5.69
N PHE A 210 -5.10 -34.12 5.35
CA PHE A 210 -4.60 -33.96 3.99
C PHE A 210 -3.90 -35.22 3.48
N LYS A 211 -3.94 -35.40 2.18
CA LYS A 211 -3.16 -36.39 1.43
C LYS A 211 -2.40 -35.71 0.29
N SER A 212 -1.23 -36.23 -0.03
CA SER A 212 -0.50 -35.79 -1.23
C SER A 212 -1.12 -36.42 -2.48
N VAL A 213 -1.25 -35.65 -3.54
CA VAL A 213 -1.76 -36.10 -4.84
C VAL A 213 -0.77 -35.77 -5.96
N SER A 214 -0.72 -36.63 -7.00
CA SER A 214 0.20 -36.47 -8.12
C SER A 214 -0.39 -37.11 -9.38
N GLU A 215 -1.31 -36.41 -10.01
CA GLU A 215 -1.82 -36.74 -11.37
C GLU A 215 -0.94 -36.05 -12.39
N LYS A 216 -0.64 -36.70 -13.53
CA LYS A 216 0.21 -36.21 -14.62
C LYS A 216 -0.41 -36.50 -15.98
N ASN A 217 0.34 -36.22 -17.04
CA ASN A 217 -0.04 -36.50 -18.42
C ASN A 217 -1.28 -35.74 -18.91
N LYS A 218 -1.39 -34.46 -18.54
CA LYS A 218 -2.46 -33.54 -18.91
C LYS A 218 -1.88 -32.26 -19.52
N ALA A 219 -0.94 -32.36 -20.46
CA ALA A 219 -0.25 -31.23 -21.08
C ALA A 219 -1.17 -30.21 -21.77
N SER A 220 -2.42 -30.59 -22.07
CA SER A 220 -3.42 -29.67 -22.66
C SER A 220 -4.04 -28.69 -21.67
N LEU A 221 -3.84 -28.90 -20.36
CA LEU A 221 -4.34 -27.97 -19.34
C LEU A 221 -3.46 -26.72 -19.24
N PRO A 222 -4.04 -25.58 -18.84
CA PRO A 222 -3.28 -24.34 -18.67
C PRO A 222 -2.19 -24.48 -17.60
N VAL A 223 -1.06 -23.82 -17.81
CA VAL A 223 0.05 -23.82 -16.85
C VAL A 223 -0.24 -22.79 -15.76
N LEU A 224 -0.23 -23.26 -14.51
CA LEU A 224 -0.43 -22.44 -13.34
C LEU A 224 0.87 -22.21 -12.58
N SER A 225 0.98 -21.03 -12.00
CA SER A 225 2.07 -20.65 -11.10
C SER A 225 1.51 -20.17 -9.77
N ALA A 226 2.29 -20.36 -8.71
CA ALA A 226 1.91 -19.88 -7.39
C ALA A 226 2.20 -18.37 -7.25
N SER A 227 1.16 -17.60 -6.94
CA SER A 227 1.25 -16.21 -6.49
C SER A 227 1.28 -16.17 -4.96
N GLN A 228 1.98 -15.18 -4.41
CA GLN A 228 2.01 -14.98 -2.95
C GLN A 228 0.69 -14.48 -2.37
N ILE A 229 -0.15 -13.88 -3.20
CA ILE A 229 -1.39 -13.20 -2.78
C ILE A 229 -2.61 -13.95 -3.30
N ASP A 230 -2.60 -14.35 -4.58
CA ASP A 230 -3.80 -14.79 -5.29
C ASP A 230 -3.96 -16.32 -5.32
N GLY A 231 -3.03 -17.06 -4.72
CA GLY A 231 -3.00 -18.53 -4.80
C GLY A 231 -2.42 -19.02 -6.13
N MET A 232 -3.03 -20.04 -6.73
CA MET A 232 -2.63 -20.51 -8.07
C MET A 232 -3.31 -19.67 -9.14
N VAL A 233 -2.51 -19.07 -10.02
CA VAL A 233 -2.95 -18.19 -11.12
C VAL A 233 -2.40 -18.69 -12.46
N LEU A 234 -3.00 -18.24 -13.56
CA LEU A 234 -2.46 -18.50 -14.90
C LEU A 234 -1.04 -17.89 -15.00
N ARG A 235 -0.09 -18.67 -15.50
CA ARG A 235 1.31 -18.21 -15.61
C ARG A 235 1.44 -16.95 -16.45
N ASP A 236 0.67 -16.85 -17.51
CA ASP A 236 0.72 -15.72 -18.44
C ASP A 236 0.23 -14.40 -17.80
N GLU A 237 -0.58 -14.48 -16.75
CA GLU A 237 -1.06 -13.30 -16.00
C GLU A 237 -0.02 -12.70 -15.05
N LEU A 238 1.06 -13.43 -14.74
CA LEU A 238 2.11 -12.93 -13.84
C LEU A 238 3.04 -11.90 -14.49
N GLY A 239 2.93 -11.67 -15.81
CA GLY A 239 3.79 -10.72 -16.53
C GLY A 239 5.29 -11.08 -16.51
N ILE A 240 5.63 -12.30 -16.12
CA ILE A 240 6.99 -12.81 -16.05
C ILE A 240 7.17 -13.80 -17.21
N ASP A 241 8.10 -13.53 -18.12
CA ASP A 241 8.46 -14.44 -19.22
C ASP A 241 9.25 -15.65 -18.67
N ILE A 242 8.55 -16.55 -18.01
CA ILE A 242 9.12 -17.84 -17.57
C ILE A 242 8.89 -18.84 -18.68
N LYS A 243 9.90 -19.02 -19.51
CA LYS A 243 9.89 -20.07 -20.56
C LYS A 243 9.83 -21.45 -19.92
N TYR A 244 8.99 -22.29 -20.47
CA TYR A 244 8.93 -23.71 -20.16
C TYR A 244 9.06 -24.51 -21.46
N ASP A 245 9.67 -25.67 -21.36
CA ASP A 245 9.78 -26.59 -22.49
C ASP A 245 8.48 -27.38 -22.62
N GLU A 246 7.77 -27.18 -23.71
CA GLU A 246 6.52 -27.88 -24.00
C GLU A 246 6.67 -29.40 -23.94
N ALA A 247 7.84 -29.93 -24.30
CA ALA A 247 8.13 -31.36 -24.22
C ALA A 247 8.08 -31.91 -22.79
N THR A 248 8.23 -31.02 -21.77
CA THR A 248 8.23 -31.42 -20.36
C THR A 248 6.86 -31.34 -19.69
N LEU A 249 5.84 -30.75 -20.34
CA LEU A 249 4.52 -30.51 -19.75
C LEU A 249 3.81 -31.78 -19.27
N ASN A 250 4.05 -32.92 -19.91
CA ASN A 250 3.52 -34.22 -19.48
C ASN A 250 4.02 -34.64 -18.09
N ASN A 251 5.16 -34.11 -17.63
CA ASN A 251 5.68 -34.34 -16.29
C ASN A 251 5.06 -33.42 -15.23
N TYR A 252 4.37 -32.36 -15.66
CA TYR A 252 3.73 -31.43 -14.73
C TYR A 252 2.59 -32.12 -14.01
N LYS A 253 2.32 -31.67 -12.78
CA LYS A 253 1.29 -32.20 -11.92
C LYS A 253 -0.01 -31.43 -12.10
N VAL A 254 -1.11 -32.13 -12.21
CA VAL A 254 -2.45 -31.55 -12.25
C VAL A 254 -2.83 -31.02 -10.88
N VAL A 255 -3.29 -29.78 -10.83
CA VAL A 255 -3.91 -29.19 -9.65
C VAL A 255 -5.35 -28.82 -9.96
N LYS A 256 -6.26 -29.10 -9.01
CA LYS A 256 -7.70 -28.90 -9.15
C LYS A 256 -8.22 -27.84 -8.19
N PRO A 257 -9.37 -27.22 -8.46
CA PRO A 257 -9.99 -26.30 -7.53
C PRO A 257 -10.14 -26.90 -6.13
N GLY A 258 -9.80 -26.13 -5.09
CA GLY A 258 -9.84 -26.54 -3.70
C GLY A 258 -8.58 -27.24 -3.18
N GLN A 259 -7.64 -27.61 -4.05
CA GLN A 259 -6.36 -28.19 -3.65
C GLN A 259 -5.34 -27.08 -3.30
N PHE A 260 -4.37 -27.43 -2.47
CA PHE A 260 -3.25 -26.55 -2.13
C PHE A 260 -1.95 -27.05 -2.76
N VAL A 261 -1.16 -26.10 -3.21
CA VAL A 261 0.19 -26.33 -3.73
C VAL A 261 1.21 -25.83 -2.71
N ILE A 262 2.08 -26.71 -2.25
CA ILE A 262 3.22 -26.33 -1.41
C ILE A 262 4.36 -25.90 -2.32
N HIS A 263 4.71 -24.60 -2.28
CA HIS A 263 5.75 -24.02 -3.10
C HIS A 263 6.76 -23.27 -2.22
N LEU A 264 7.96 -23.78 -2.06
CA LEU A 264 8.88 -23.33 -1.04
C LEU A 264 10.15 -22.68 -1.58
N ARG A 265 10.07 -21.96 -2.69
CA ARG A 265 11.23 -21.20 -3.19
C ARG A 265 11.46 -19.84 -2.52
N SER A 266 10.53 -19.34 -1.70
CA SER A 266 10.76 -18.12 -0.94
C SER A 266 10.06 -18.19 0.41
N PHE A 267 10.72 -17.70 1.45
CA PHE A 267 10.27 -17.66 2.83
C PHE A 267 8.97 -16.88 3.10
N GLN A 268 8.33 -16.34 2.09
CA GLN A 268 7.19 -15.43 2.24
C GLN A 268 5.84 -16.02 1.85
N GLY A 269 5.81 -17.24 1.31
CA GLY A 269 4.56 -17.89 0.97
C GLY A 269 4.77 -19.39 0.81
N GLY A 270 4.14 -20.23 1.59
CA GLY A 270 4.35 -21.68 1.58
C GLY A 270 3.26 -22.47 0.89
N PHE A 271 2.03 -21.93 0.85
CA PHE A 271 0.84 -22.63 0.39
C PHE A 271 0.01 -21.75 -0.53
N ALA A 272 -0.36 -22.27 -1.69
CA ALA A 272 -1.22 -21.59 -2.65
C ALA A 272 -2.49 -22.42 -2.89
N LEU A 273 -3.64 -21.86 -2.56
CA LEU A 273 -4.93 -22.45 -2.89
C LEU A 273 -5.20 -22.33 -4.38
N SER A 274 -5.61 -23.39 -5.04
CA SER A 274 -6.07 -23.33 -6.42
C SER A 274 -7.58 -23.12 -6.51
N LYS A 275 -7.97 -22.11 -7.28
CA LYS A 275 -9.36 -21.91 -7.72
C LYS A 275 -9.57 -22.38 -9.17
N LEU A 276 -8.48 -22.77 -9.84
CA LEU A 276 -8.45 -23.17 -11.25
C LEU A 276 -8.00 -24.62 -11.37
N GLU A 277 -8.42 -25.30 -12.43
CA GLU A 277 -7.82 -26.54 -12.88
C GLU A 277 -6.69 -26.26 -13.87
N GLY A 278 -5.53 -26.88 -13.67
CA GLY A 278 -4.38 -26.68 -14.53
C GLY A 278 -3.21 -27.58 -14.15
N ILE A 279 -2.05 -27.30 -14.73
CA ILE A 279 -0.81 -28.04 -14.44
C ILE A 279 0.24 -27.11 -13.84
N THR A 280 1.03 -27.65 -12.93
CA THR A 280 2.09 -26.89 -12.26
C THR A 280 3.39 -27.69 -12.17
N SER A 281 4.48 -27.02 -11.78
CA SER A 281 5.82 -27.60 -11.69
C SER A 281 5.84 -28.98 -10.97
N PRO A 282 6.55 -29.96 -11.53
CA PRO A 282 6.72 -31.27 -10.88
C PRO A 282 7.44 -31.17 -9.52
N ALA A 283 8.18 -30.09 -9.28
CA ALA A 283 8.87 -29.86 -8.01
C ALA A 283 7.93 -29.48 -6.85
N TYR A 284 6.69 -29.06 -7.13
CA TYR A 284 5.72 -28.70 -6.10
C TYR A 284 5.00 -29.93 -5.55
N THR A 285 4.63 -29.87 -4.28
CA THR A 285 3.77 -30.86 -3.64
C THR A 285 2.34 -30.36 -3.66
N ILE A 286 1.42 -31.17 -4.20
CA ILE A 286 -0.01 -30.86 -4.19
C ILE A 286 -0.65 -31.68 -3.09
N ILE A 287 -1.47 -31.03 -2.26
CA ILE A 287 -2.24 -31.65 -1.19
C ILE A 287 -3.73 -31.44 -1.42
N ASP A 288 -4.50 -32.46 -1.06
CA ASP A 288 -5.95 -32.47 -1.14
C ASP A 288 -6.52 -32.94 0.20
N PHE A 289 -7.74 -32.57 0.50
CA PHE A 289 -8.42 -33.06 1.69
C PHE A 289 -8.74 -34.56 1.58
N ILE A 290 -8.63 -35.27 2.70
CA ILE A 290 -9.12 -36.65 2.84
C ILE A 290 -10.64 -36.61 2.89
N ASP A 291 -11.20 -35.76 3.74
CA ASP A 291 -12.62 -35.50 3.89
C ASP A 291 -12.97 -34.13 3.26
N LYS A 292 -13.45 -34.17 2.02
CA LYS A 292 -13.82 -32.96 1.28
C LYS A 292 -15.16 -32.38 1.71
N GLU A 293 -16.02 -33.19 2.30
CA GLU A 293 -17.37 -32.76 2.71
C GLU A 293 -17.30 -31.91 3.98
N ASN A 294 -16.33 -32.20 4.86
CA ASN A 294 -16.16 -31.51 6.13
C ASN A 294 -14.92 -30.60 6.19
N SER A 295 -14.32 -30.26 5.05
CA SER A 295 -13.14 -29.40 4.98
C SER A 295 -13.35 -28.27 3.98
N LEU A 296 -13.38 -27.02 4.47
CA LEU A 296 -13.59 -25.85 3.63
C LEU A 296 -12.25 -25.22 3.18
N PRO A 297 -11.90 -25.23 1.87
CA PRO A 297 -10.65 -24.67 1.38
C PRO A 297 -10.39 -23.23 1.81
N ALA A 298 -11.42 -22.36 1.83
CA ALA A 298 -11.29 -20.97 2.23
C ALA A 298 -10.86 -20.79 3.70
N PHE A 299 -11.42 -21.62 4.60
CA PHE A 299 -11.00 -21.66 6.00
C PHE A 299 -9.54 -22.10 6.13
N TRP A 300 -9.19 -23.20 5.48
CA TRP A 300 -7.82 -23.75 5.52
C TRP A 300 -6.80 -22.81 4.88
N ASN A 301 -7.19 -22.05 3.85
CA ASN A 301 -6.34 -21.03 3.28
C ASN A 301 -5.96 -19.96 4.32
N SER A 302 -6.89 -19.55 5.18
CA SER A 302 -6.63 -18.57 6.24
C SER A 302 -5.61 -19.09 7.27
N ILE A 303 -5.60 -20.40 7.55
CA ILE A 303 -4.60 -21.03 8.42
C ILE A 303 -3.25 -21.15 7.70
N LEU A 304 -3.23 -21.80 6.53
CA LEU A 304 -2.02 -22.21 5.84
C LEU A 304 -1.21 -21.02 5.28
N THR A 305 -1.84 -19.84 5.10
CA THR A 305 -1.18 -18.60 4.68
C THR A 305 -0.91 -17.64 5.85
N SER A 306 -1.31 -18.00 7.08
CA SER A 306 -1.10 -17.13 8.24
C SER A 306 0.38 -17.03 8.62
N ARG A 307 0.78 -15.85 9.11
CA ARG A 307 2.17 -15.61 9.58
C ARG A 307 2.58 -16.57 10.70
N ASP A 308 1.66 -16.91 11.59
CA ASP A 308 1.93 -17.80 12.71
C ASP A 308 2.16 -19.23 12.24
N PHE A 309 1.41 -19.69 11.24
CA PHE A 309 1.65 -21.00 10.64
C PHE A 309 2.98 -21.02 9.87
N ILE A 310 3.29 -20.00 9.09
CA ILE A 310 4.57 -19.91 8.35
C ILE A 310 5.75 -19.94 9.32
N LYS A 311 5.69 -19.22 10.45
CA LYS A 311 6.71 -19.30 11.50
C LYS A 311 6.84 -20.71 12.10
N ARG A 312 5.73 -21.43 12.29
CA ARG A 312 5.76 -22.83 12.75
C ARG A 312 6.44 -23.74 11.73
N LEU A 313 6.25 -23.49 10.43
CA LEU A 313 6.95 -24.24 9.39
C LEU A 313 8.47 -24.08 9.47
N GLU A 314 8.98 -22.92 9.88
CA GLU A 314 10.42 -22.69 10.05
C GLU A 314 11.06 -23.66 11.06
N THR A 315 10.29 -24.15 12.04
CA THR A 315 10.79 -25.09 13.06
C THR A 315 10.92 -26.52 12.56
N VAL A 316 10.21 -26.88 11.49
CA VAL A 316 10.23 -28.24 10.89
C VAL A 316 10.94 -28.30 9.54
N THR A 317 11.44 -27.15 9.05
CA THR A 317 12.22 -27.09 7.79
C THR A 317 13.70 -27.22 8.07
N TYR A 318 14.35 -28.23 7.46
CA TYR A 318 15.81 -28.39 7.46
C TYR A 318 16.42 -27.84 6.18
N GLY A 319 17.49 -27.05 6.29
CA GLY A 319 18.32 -26.62 5.18
C GLY A 319 18.76 -25.16 5.27
N ILE A 320 20.09 -24.96 5.26
CA ILE A 320 20.76 -23.65 5.16
C ILE A 320 21.10 -23.44 3.69
N ARG A 321 20.69 -22.31 3.11
CA ARG A 321 20.91 -21.79 1.75
C ARG A 321 20.02 -22.33 0.63
N ASP A 322 19.46 -21.39 -0.14
CA ASP A 322 18.90 -21.49 -1.49
C ASP A 322 18.01 -22.71 -1.80
N GLY A 323 16.85 -22.79 -1.15
CA GLY A 323 15.83 -23.76 -1.52
C GLY A 323 15.35 -24.67 -0.41
N LYS A 324 14.86 -24.10 0.70
CA LYS A 324 14.12 -24.90 1.68
C LYS A 324 12.87 -25.47 1.02
N SER A 325 12.76 -26.80 0.97
CA SER A 325 11.54 -27.49 0.57
C SER A 325 10.96 -28.19 1.80
N ILE A 326 9.64 -28.17 1.95
CA ILE A 326 8.95 -29.04 2.91
C ILE A 326 8.44 -30.25 2.15
N SER A 327 8.86 -31.42 2.57
CA SER A 327 8.26 -32.65 2.07
C SER A 327 6.87 -32.82 2.67
N PHE A 328 6.01 -33.57 1.99
CA PHE A 328 4.71 -33.95 2.58
C PHE A 328 4.91 -34.69 3.92
N LYS A 329 5.98 -35.47 4.06
CA LYS A 329 6.33 -36.18 5.29
C LYS A 329 6.57 -35.23 6.46
N ASP A 330 7.27 -34.10 6.24
CA ASP A 330 7.52 -33.11 7.30
C ASP A 330 6.23 -32.35 7.64
N PHE A 331 5.47 -31.96 6.62
CA PHE A 331 4.15 -31.34 6.79
C PHE A 331 3.17 -32.26 7.53
N SER A 332 3.17 -33.57 7.22
CA SER A 332 2.23 -34.56 7.77
C SER A 332 2.30 -34.68 9.29
N SER A 333 3.44 -34.37 9.89
CA SER A 333 3.63 -34.44 11.35
C SER A 333 3.02 -33.25 12.12
N LEU A 334 2.67 -32.17 11.44
CA LEU A 334 2.10 -30.97 12.08
C LEU A 334 0.70 -31.24 12.62
N LYS A 335 0.40 -30.66 13.77
CA LYS A 335 -0.95 -30.71 14.38
C LYS A 335 -1.70 -29.42 14.05
N PHE A 336 -2.95 -29.57 13.69
CA PHE A 336 -3.89 -28.47 13.45
C PHE A 336 -5.02 -28.52 14.47
N VAL A 337 -5.46 -27.33 14.87
CA VAL A 337 -6.63 -27.10 15.71
C VAL A 337 -7.67 -26.41 14.84
N PHE A 338 -8.84 -27.00 14.68
CA PHE A 338 -9.87 -26.49 13.78
C PHE A 338 -11.28 -26.83 14.27
N PRO A 339 -12.30 -26.02 13.92
CA PRO A 339 -13.69 -26.21 14.35
C PRO A 339 -14.47 -27.18 13.46
N GLU A 340 -15.70 -27.47 13.85
CA GLU A 340 -16.67 -28.13 13.00
C GLU A 340 -16.93 -27.37 11.68
N PHE A 341 -17.46 -28.07 10.68
CA PHE A 341 -17.62 -27.56 9.32
C PHE A 341 -18.46 -26.28 9.24
N LYS A 342 -19.53 -26.15 10.02
CA LYS A 342 -20.37 -24.94 10.04
C LYS A 342 -19.58 -23.69 10.48
N GLU A 343 -18.72 -23.83 11.48
CA GLU A 343 -17.87 -22.74 11.94
C GLU A 343 -16.75 -22.45 10.92
N GLN A 344 -16.17 -23.47 10.26
CA GLN A 344 -15.27 -23.27 9.14
C GLN A 344 -15.91 -22.43 8.03
N GLN A 345 -17.20 -22.71 7.71
CA GLN A 345 -17.95 -21.94 6.72
C GLN A 345 -18.13 -20.47 7.14
N ALA A 346 -18.48 -20.23 8.39
CA ALA A 346 -18.66 -18.88 8.91
C ALA A 346 -17.34 -18.08 8.89
N ILE A 347 -16.25 -18.69 9.38
CA ILE A 347 -14.91 -18.07 9.39
C ILE A 347 -14.40 -17.86 7.96
N GLY A 348 -14.52 -18.85 7.09
CA GLY A 348 -14.11 -18.76 5.68
C GLY A 348 -14.84 -17.66 4.93
N SER A 349 -16.15 -17.53 5.14
CA SER A 349 -16.97 -16.45 4.58
C SER A 349 -16.56 -15.09 5.11
N TYR A 350 -16.27 -14.96 6.40
CA TYR A 350 -15.82 -13.73 7.02
C TYR A 350 -14.53 -13.23 6.37
N PHE A 351 -13.50 -14.08 6.25
CA PHE A 351 -12.23 -13.67 5.64
C PHE A 351 -12.35 -13.46 4.13
N SER A 352 -13.14 -14.26 3.42
CA SER A 352 -13.40 -14.04 2.00
C SER A 352 -14.07 -12.68 1.73
N ASN A 353 -15.01 -12.28 2.58
CA ASN A 353 -15.64 -10.95 2.47
C ASN A 353 -14.64 -9.82 2.73
N LEU A 354 -13.75 -9.97 3.71
CA LEU A 354 -12.67 -9.00 3.96
C LEU A 354 -11.72 -8.92 2.77
N ASP A 355 -11.35 -10.03 2.16
CA ASP A 355 -10.49 -10.04 0.98
C ASP A 355 -11.16 -9.36 -0.21
N ASN A 356 -12.43 -9.60 -0.44
CA ASN A 356 -13.20 -8.92 -1.48
C ASN A 356 -13.26 -7.41 -1.26
N LEU A 357 -13.44 -6.95 -0.02
CA LEU A 357 -13.42 -5.52 0.32
C LEU A 357 -12.04 -4.90 0.08
N ILE A 358 -10.97 -5.57 0.51
CA ILE A 358 -9.59 -5.14 0.30
C ILE A 358 -9.30 -4.99 -1.20
N ASN A 359 -9.60 -6.01 -2.00
CA ASN A 359 -9.37 -6.01 -3.44
C ASN A 359 -10.20 -4.91 -4.14
N SER A 360 -11.47 -4.77 -3.80
CA SER A 360 -12.33 -3.72 -4.34
C SER A 360 -11.79 -2.32 -4.07
N HIS A 361 -11.27 -2.07 -2.85
CA HIS A 361 -10.67 -0.78 -2.51
C HIS A 361 -9.35 -0.54 -3.26
N GLN A 362 -8.51 -1.56 -3.43
CA GLN A 362 -7.28 -1.47 -4.22
C GLN A 362 -7.57 -1.13 -5.68
N GLU A 363 -8.53 -1.82 -6.30
CA GLU A 363 -8.96 -1.54 -7.67
C GLU A 363 -9.50 -0.12 -7.82
N LYS A 364 -10.32 0.33 -6.85
CA LYS A 364 -10.89 1.67 -6.88
C LYS A 364 -9.84 2.76 -6.75
N ILE A 365 -8.84 2.56 -5.87
CA ILE A 365 -7.68 3.45 -5.76
C ILE A 365 -6.94 3.54 -7.10
N SER A 366 -6.64 2.42 -7.73
CA SER A 366 -5.95 2.39 -9.03
C SER A 366 -6.74 3.12 -10.13
N GLN A 367 -8.06 2.90 -10.20
CA GLN A 367 -8.94 3.59 -11.14
C GLN A 367 -8.95 5.10 -10.92
N LEU A 368 -9.06 5.56 -9.67
CA LEU A 368 -9.09 6.97 -9.32
C LEU A 368 -7.73 7.66 -9.57
N GLU A 369 -6.62 6.99 -9.30
CA GLU A 369 -5.28 7.50 -9.61
C GLU A 369 -5.07 7.65 -11.11
N THR A 370 -5.53 6.68 -11.89
CA THR A 370 -5.49 6.72 -13.36
C THR A 370 -6.38 7.85 -13.91
N LEU A 371 -7.59 7.98 -13.39
CA LEU A 371 -8.51 9.06 -13.75
C LEU A 371 -7.90 10.43 -13.43
N LYS A 372 -7.37 10.60 -12.23
CA LYS A 372 -6.72 11.86 -11.82
C LYS A 372 -5.57 12.22 -12.74
N LYS A 373 -4.72 11.27 -13.08
CA LYS A 373 -3.60 11.48 -14.01
C LYS A 373 -4.09 11.92 -15.40
N LYS A 374 -5.13 11.26 -15.92
CA LYS A 374 -5.72 11.58 -17.21
C LYS A 374 -6.31 13.00 -17.22
N LEU A 375 -7.09 13.34 -16.20
CA LEU A 375 -7.67 14.69 -16.08
C LEU A 375 -6.61 15.78 -15.98
N LEU A 376 -5.48 15.53 -15.27
CA LEU A 376 -4.35 16.47 -15.25
C LEU A 376 -3.72 16.69 -16.63
N GLN A 377 -3.74 15.70 -17.50
CA GLN A 377 -3.24 15.82 -18.87
C GLN A 377 -4.24 16.50 -19.79
N ASP A 378 -5.53 16.18 -19.68
CA ASP A 378 -6.55 16.60 -20.64
C ASP A 378 -7.13 17.99 -20.34
N MET A 379 -7.17 18.43 -19.07
CA MET A 379 -7.80 19.69 -18.67
C MET A 379 -6.86 20.89 -18.63
N PHE A 380 -5.54 20.67 -18.70
CA PHE A 380 -4.53 21.73 -18.63
C PHE A 380 -3.65 21.72 -19.90
N ILE A 381 -4.30 21.93 -21.03
CA ILE A 381 -3.66 21.97 -22.36
C ILE A 381 -3.04 23.36 -22.61
#